data_9e6c70747a205a1b68ff57ba802b6e64
#
_entry.id   9e6c70747a205a1b68ff57ba802b6e64
#
_cell.length_a   1.000
_cell.length_b   1.000
_cell.length_c   1.000
_cell.angle_alpha   90.00
_cell.angle_beta   90.00
_cell.angle_gamma   90.00
#
_symmetry.space_group_name_H-M   'P 1'
#
loop_
_entity.id
_entity.type
_entity.pdbx_description
1 polymer ?
#
loop_
_entity_poly.entity_id
_entity_poly.type
_entity_poly.pdbx_seq_one_letter_code
_entity_poly.pdbx_strand_id
1 'polypeptide(L)'
;MRIFKFIGTALFTLFIFANLTSCGGENNKTKEGQKALDAAVKKHGNAADIQYQYLERREYYKSQGDTKNAEYYDRKAKEQSKEVERLRQERERIRKETYGEVFK
;
A
#
# COMPACT_ATOMS: atom_id res chain seq x y z
N MET A 1 -15.02 13.09 -19.73
CA MET A 1 -13.79 12.60 -19.11
C MET A 1 -12.89 13.69 -18.57
N ARG A 2 -12.66 14.74 -19.33
CA ARG A 2 -11.84 15.87 -18.86
C ARG A 2 -12.45 16.54 -17.64
N ILE A 3 -13.77 16.59 -17.58
CA ILE A 3 -14.49 17.22 -16.47
C ILE A 3 -14.20 16.50 -15.18
N PHE A 4 -14.10 15.17 -15.22
CA PHE A 4 -13.79 14.38 -14.01
C PHE A 4 -12.40 14.69 -13.45
N LYS A 5 -11.43 14.91 -14.33
CA LYS A 5 -10.08 15.24 -13.89
C LYS A 5 -10.06 16.60 -13.19
N PHE A 6 -10.78 17.57 -13.72
CA PHE A 6 -10.86 18.88 -13.10
C PHE A 6 -11.54 18.83 -11.74
N ILE A 7 -12.64 18.12 -11.67
CA ILE A 7 -13.37 17.98 -10.41
C ILE A 7 -12.51 17.29 -9.37
N GLY A 8 -11.85 16.21 -9.77
CA GLY A 8 -10.95 15.48 -8.87
C GLY A 8 -9.81 16.34 -8.36
N THR A 9 -9.21 17.11 -9.26
CA THR A 9 -8.11 17.99 -8.88
C THR A 9 -8.58 19.10 -7.94
N ALA A 10 -9.74 19.69 -8.23
CA ALA A 10 -10.28 20.72 -7.39
C ALA A 10 -10.59 20.21 -5.99
N LEU A 11 -11.21 19.05 -5.90
CA LEU A 11 -11.51 18.44 -4.61
C LEU A 11 -10.24 18.11 -3.82
N PHE A 12 -9.25 17.60 -4.51
CA PHE A 12 -7.97 17.29 -3.90
C PHE A 12 -7.30 18.55 -3.35
N THR A 13 -7.31 19.62 -4.13
CA THR A 13 -6.74 20.88 -3.71
C THR A 13 -7.46 21.45 -2.49
N LEU A 14 -8.78 21.39 -2.48
CA LEU A 14 -9.57 21.84 -1.35
C LEU A 14 -9.27 21.03 -0.10
N PHE A 15 -9.11 19.73 -0.27
CA PHE A 15 -8.79 18.86 0.85
C PHE A 15 -7.44 19.21 1.47
N ILE A 16 -6.42 19.42 0.64
CA ILE A 16 -5.09 19.82 1.11
C ILE A 16 -5.17 21.16 1.83
N PHE A 17 -5.89 22.10 1.26
CA PHE A 17 -6.04 23.44 1.85
C PHE A 17 -6.72 23.36 3.21
N ALA A 18 -7.78 22.55 3.31
CA ALA A 18 -8.47 22.38 4.58
C ALA A 18 -7.56 21.79 5.63
N ASN A 19 -6.72 20.82 5.25
CA ASN A 19 -5.75 20.24 6.16
C ASN A 19 -4.74 21.27 6.67
N LEU A 20 -4.28 22.14 5.79
CA LEU A 20 -3.35 23.19 6.17
C LEU A 20 -3.96 24.17 7.15
N THR A 21 -5.22 24.52 6.95
CA THR A 21 -5.90 25.47 7.83
C THR A 21 -6.27 24.87 9.17
N SER A 22 -6.52 23.56 9.21
CA SER A 22 -6.90 22.89 10.45
C SER A 22 -5.73 22.47 11.31
N CYS A 23 -4.51 22.55 10.80
CA CYS A 23 -3.33 22.11 11.52
C CYS A 23 -2.87 23.14 12.53
N GLY A 24 -3.07 22.86 13.81
CA GLY A 24 -2.35 23.51 14.87
C GLY A 24 -1.01 22.79 15.06
N GLY A 25 0.07 23.49 15.34
CA GLY A 25 1.43 22.99 15.27
C GLY A 25 1.74 21.63 15.86
N GLU A 26 1.10 21.23 16.96
CA GLU A 26 1.46 19.99 17.63
C GLU A 26 0.97 18.74 16.90
N ASN A 27 -0.15 18.83 16.19
CA ASN A 27 -0.76 17.66 15.56
C ASN A 27 -0.23 17.38 14.16
N ASN A 28 0.63 18.25 13.62
CA ASN A 28 1.14 18.10 12.27
C ASN A 28 1.95 16.81 12.08
N LYS A 29 2.86 16.52 13.01
CA LYS A 29 3.67 15.31 12.91
C LYS A 29 2.83 14.05 12.96
N THR A 30 1.85 14.01 13.84
CA THR A 30 0.96 12.86 13.97
C THR A 30 0.09 12.70 12.71
N LYS A 31 -0.41 13.81 12.17
CA LYS A 31 -1.22 13.76 10.95
C LYS A 31 -0.39 13.34 9.74
N GLU A 32 0.82 13.86 9.62
CA GLU A 32 1.73 13.45 8.56
C GLU A 32 2.12 11.98 8.70
N GLY A 33 2.41 11.56 9.92
CA GLY A 33 2.69 10.17 10.21
C GLY A 33 1.51 9.27 9.89
N GLN A 34 0.30 9.72 10.22
CA GLN A 34 -0.93 8.99 9.90
C GLN A 34 -1.10 8.82 8.39
N LYS A 35 -0.87 9.89 7.63
CA LYS A 35 -0.96 9.82 6.17
C LYS A 35 0.09 8.88 5.59
N ALA A 36 1.32 8.95 6.11
CA ALA A 36 2.39 8.07 5.69
C ALA A 36 2.06 6.62 6.01
N LEU A 37 1.50 6.38 7.19
CA LEU A 37 1.10 5.05 7.60
C LEU A 37 -0.04 4.53 6.73
N ASP A 38 -1.04 5.34 6.45
CA ASP A 38 -2.16 4.95 5.60
C ASP A 38 -1.67 4.60 4.20
N ALA A 39 -0.74 5.38 3.65
CA ALA A 39 -0.14 5.11 2.35
C ALA A 39 0.64 3.79 2.38
N ALA A 40 1.40 3.55 3.45
CA ALA A 40 2.18 2.32 3.60
C ALA A 40 1.28 1.10 3.73
N VAL A 41 0.19 1.21 4.48
CA VAL A 41 -0.81 0.14 4.62
C VAL A 41 -1.42 -0.19 3.25
N LYS A 42 -1.76 0.83 2.48
CA LYS A 42 -2.34 0.64 1.15
C LYS A 42 -1.36 -0.03 0.20
N LYS A 43 -0.10 0.41 0.20
CA LYS A 43 0.93 -0.21 -0.64
C LYS A 43 1.14 -1.68 -0.27
N HIS A 44 1.20 -1.96 1.01
CA HIS A 44 1.35 -3.33 1.51
C HIS A 44 0.18 -4.20 1.08
N GLY A 45 -1.05 -3.70 1.25
CA GLY A 45 -2.26 -4.41 0.85
C GLY A 45 -2.30 -4.68 -0.65
N ASN A 46 -1.94 -3.69 -1.47
CA ASN A 46 -1.91 -3.87 -2.92
C ASN A 46 -0.87 -4.91 -3.33
N ALA A 47 0.31 -4.89 -2.70
CA ALA A 47 1.35 -5.86 -2.99
C ALA A 47 0.93 -7.27 -2.58
N ALA A 48 0.24 -7.41 -1.46
CA ALA A 48 -0.28 -8.71 -1.01
C ALA A 48 -1.34 -9.23 -1.96
N ASP A 49 -2.20 -8.37 -2.49
CA ASP A 49 -3.21 -8.75 -3.49
C ASP A 49 -2.55 -9.28 -4.76
N ILE A 50 -1.49 -8.63 -5.21
CA ILE A 50 -0.75 -9.07 -6.40
C ILE A 50 -0.13 -10.45 -6.14
N GLN A 51 0.44 -10.66 -4.98
CA GLN A 51 0.98 -11.96 -4.59
C GLN A 51 -0.09 -13.04 -4.64
N TYR A 52 -1.26 -12.74 -4.11
CA TYR A 52 -2.39 -13.67 -4.09
C TYR A 52 -2.80 -14.03 -5.52
N GLN A 53 -2.87 -13.06 -6.42
CA GLN A 53 -3.21 -13.30 -7.83
C GLN A 53 -2.19 -14.23 -8.50
N TYR A 54 -0.91 -14.04 -8.21
CA TYR A 54 0.12 -14.93 -8.75
C TYR A 54 -0.04 -16.36 -8.22
N LEU A 55 -0.35 -16.50 -6.94
CA LEU A 55 -0.57 -17.82 -6.36
C LEU A 55 -1.81 -18.50 -6.97
N GLU A 56 -2.88 -17.75 -7.20
CA GLU A 56 -4.06 -18.31 -7.85
C GLU A 56 -3.75 -18.79 -9.26
N ARG A 57 -3.00 -18.02 -10.03
CA ARG A 57 -2.61 -18.39 -11.38
C ARG A 57 -1.69 -19.63 -11.37
N ARG A 58 -0.79 -19.68 -10.40
CA ARG A 58 0.05 -20.86 -10.23
C ARG A 58 -0.79 -22.11 -10.03
N GLU A 59 -1.77 -22.06 -9.14
CA GLU A 59 -2.64 -23.20 -8.87
C GLU A 59 -3.49 -23.57 -10.08
N TYR A 60 -3.96 -22.56 -10.80
CA TYR A 60 -4.72 -22.79 -12.04
C TYR A 60 -3.89 -23.60 -13.04
N TYR A 61 -2.67 -23.15 -13.31
CA TYR A 61 -1.81 -23.85 -14.29
C TYR A 61 -1.39 -25.23 -13.81
N LYS A 62 -1.18 -25.39 -12.51
CA LYS A 62 -0.92 -26.71 -11.93
C LYS A 62 -2.08 -27.66 -12.22
N SER A 63 -3.31 -27.19 -12.04
CA SER A 63 -4.49 -28.00 -12.29
C SER A 63 -4.65 -28.38 -13.76
N GLN A 64 -4.11 -27.56 -14.66
CA GLN A 64 -4.13 -27.85 -16.10
C GLN A 64 -2.94 -28.70 -16.55
N GLY A 65 -2.04 -29.04 -15.66
CA GLY A 65 -0.84 -29.78 -16.02
C GLY A 65 0.21 -28.93 -16.72
N ASP A 66 0.05 -27.62 -16.73
CA ASP A 66 0.98 -26.70 -17.38
C ASP A 66 2.08 -26.31 -16.40
N THR A 67 3.08 -27.17 -16.31
CA THR A 67 4.18 -27.00 -15.34
C THR A 67 4.97 -25.74 -15.60
N LYS A 68 5.19 -25.41 -16.86
CA LYS A 68 6.01 -24.25 -17.24
C LYS A 68 5.40 -22.93 -16.76
N ASN A 69 4.11 -22.75 -16.99
CA ASN A 69 3.42 -21.55 -16.53
C ASN A 69 3.24 -21.57 -15.02
N ALA A 70 3.01 -22.71 -14.42
CA ALA A 70 2.94 -22.85 -12.97
C ALA A 70 4.25 -22.39 -12.32
N GLU A 71 5.39 -22.83 -12.85
CA GLU A 71 6.70 -22.41 -12.35
C GLU A 71 6.93 -20.91 -12.53
N TYR A 72 6.50 -20.36 -13.65
CA TYR A 72 6.60 -18.93 -13.91
C TYR A 72 5.89 -18.13 -12.81
N TYR A 73 4.65 -18.48 -12.53
CA TYR A 73 3.88 -17.77 -11.49
C TYR A 73 4.37 -18.06 -10.09
N ASP A 74 4.95 -19.24 -9.86
CA ASP A 74 5.59 -19.55 -8.59
C ASP A 74 6.77 -18.60 -8.32
N ARG A 75 7.61 -18.39 -9.32
CA ARG A 75 8.71 -17.42 -9.21
C ARG A 75 8.20 -16.01 -8.99
N LYS A 76 7.15 -15.62 -9.71
CA LYS A 76 6.55 -14.29 -9.55
C LYS A 76 5.99 -14.11 -8.15
N ALA A 77 5.34 -15.13 -7.61
CA ALA A 77 4.81 -15.08 -6.25
C ALA A 77 5.94 -14.94 -5.23
N LYS A 78 7.04 -15.63 -5.42
CA LYS A 78 8.20 -15.54 -4.52
C LYS A 78 8.86 -14.17 -4.56
N GLU A 79 9.01 -13.60 -5.75
CA GLU A 79 9.54 -12.23 -5.89
C GLU A 79 8.62 -11.24 -5.22
N GLN A 80 7.31 -11.38 -5.43
CA GLN A 80 6.32 -10.50 -4.83
C GLN A 80 6.28 -10.65 -3.31
N SER A 81 6.53 -11.86 -2.81
CA SER A 81 6.63 -12.11 -1.37
C SER A 81 7.70 -11.25 -0.70
N LYS A 82 8.84 -11.10 -1.37
CA LYS A 82 9.92 -10.25 -0.87
C LYS A 82 9.48 -8.78 -0.82
N GLU A 83 8.77 -8.34 -1.84
CA GLU A 83 8.25 -6.98 -1.87
C GLU A 83 7.19 -6.75 -0.79
N VAL A 84 6.31 -7.72 -0.59
CA VAL A 84 5.31 -7.66 0.49
C VAL A 84 6.00 -7.53 1.85
N GLU A 85 7.03 -8.30 2.08
CA GLU A 85 7.78 -8.26 3.34
C GLU A 85 8.48 -6.92 3.53
N ARG A 86 9.10 -6.40 2.47
CA ARG A 86 9.75 -5.09 2.52
C ARG A 86 8.74 -4.00 2.89
N LEU A 87 7.58 -4.03 2.26
CA LEU A 87 6.52 -3.05 2.53
C LEU A 87 5.94 -3.22 3.92
N ARG A 88 5.84 -4.44 4.41
CA ARG A 88 5.40 -4.70 5.78
C ARG A 88 6.38 -4.09 6.78
N GLN A 89 7.67 -4.27 6.56
CA GLN A 89 8.69 -3.71 7.44
C GLN A 89 8.66 -2.18 7.40
N GLU A 90 8.47 -1.60 6.22
CA GLU A 90 8.36 -0.16 6.09
C GLU A 90 7.12 0.36 6.83
N ARG A 91 6.00 -0.32 6.70
CA ARG A 91 4.78 0.04 7.44
C ARG A 91 5.03 0.01 8.94
N GLU A 92 5.69 -1.04 9.43
CA GLU A 92 6.00 -1.15 10.86
C GLU A 92 6.96 -0.06 11.33
N ARG A 93 7.94 0.29 10.50
CA ARG A 93 8.85 1.38 10.80
C ARG A 93 8.10 2.70 10.94
N ILE A 94 7.24 3.01 9.99
CA ILE A 94 6.45 4.23 10.01
C ILE A 94 5.52 4.25 11.23
N ARG A 95 4.90 3.11 11.53
CA ARG A 95 4.01 3.00 12.69
C ARG A 95 4.79 3.29 13.99
N LYS A 96 5.96 2.72 14.12
CA LYS A 96 6.81 2.95 15.30
C LYS A 96 7.25 4.41 15.41
N GLU A 97 7.62 5.01 14.29
CA GLU A 97 8.00 6.42 14.28
C GLU A 97 6.85 7.33 14.66
N THR A 98 5.64 6.98 14.25
CA THR A 98 4.45 7.80 14.49
C THR A 98 3.88 7.57 15.88
N TYR A 99 3.79 6.32 16.34
CA TYR A 99 3.10 5.95 17.57
C TYR A 99 3.94 5.13 18.53
N GLY A 100 5.24 5.03 18.31
CA GLY A 100 6.10 4.12 19.04
C GLY A 100 6.04 4.25 20.56
N GLU A 101 5.97 5.47 21.06
CA GLU A 101 5.93 5.71 22.48
C GLU A 101 4.60 5.33 23.11
N VAL A 102 3.54 5.37 22.33
CA VAL A 102 2.20 5.04 22.79
C VAL A 102 2.06 3.55 23.04
N PHE A 103 2.79 2.74 22.29
CA PHE A 103 2.68 1.28 22.33
C PHE A 103 3.79 0.59 23.13
N LYS A 104 4.56 1.37 23.83
CA LYS A 104 5.53 0.79 24.78
C LYS A 104 4.82 0.43 26.12
#